data_d6bf4c39007a7e5e73c20eeef49a638f
#
_entry.id   d6bf4c39007a7e5e73c20eeef49a638f
#
_cell.length_a   1.000
_cell.length_b   1.000
_cell.length_c   1.000
_cell.angle_alpha   90.00
_cell.angle_beta   90.00
_cell.angle_gamma   90.00
#
_symmetry.space_group_name_H-M   'P 1'
#
loop_
_entity.id
_entity.type
_entity.pdbx_description
1 polymer ?
#
loop_
_entity_poly.entity_id
_entity_poly.type
_entity_poly.pdbx_seq_one_letter_code
_entity_poly.pdbx_strand_id
1 'polypeptide(L)'
;LDLPGLAAESQTKIAPIVSSRRAANLILKMWAHRYGRTADFIVIEGPQAGGHLGFSREQLSRLDTLDFDEEIRQIIECKKEYEEKFSRKIPVIVAGGIFDRADIDHALELGADGVQIASRFVATKECDASDAYKKAYLDAEEADIQIVQSPVGMPGRALRNTFIRNLETAREPVRKCYNCLEKCDPKN
;
A
#
# COMPACT_ATOMS: atom_id res chain seq x y z
N LEU A 1 -2.13 -14.78 -0.37
CA LEU A 1 -2.51 -15.23 -1.72
C LEU A 1 -3.80 -16.05 -1.75
N ASP A 2 -4.25 -16.58 -0.60
CA ASP A 2 -5.41 -17.47 -0.48
C ASP A 2 -6.73 -16.72 -0.17
N LEU A 3 -6.70 -15.39 -0.21
CA LEU A 3 -7.84 -14.53 0.06
C LEU A 3 -9.13 -14.90 -0.72
N PRO A 4 -9.07 -15.27 -2.03
CA PRO A 4 -10.28 -15.70 -2.74
C PRO A 4 -10.92 -16.94 -2.15
N GLY A 5 -10.12 -17.89 -1.64
CA GLY A 5 -10.65 -19.09 -0.98
C GLY A 5 -11.35 -18.76 0.34
N LEU A 6 -10.74 -17.89 1.16
CA LEU A 6 -11.33 -17.45 2.43
C LEU A 6 -12.60 -16.62 2.23
N ALA A 7 -12.69 -15.89 1.12
CA ALA A 7 -13.86 -15.07 0.79
C ALA A 7 -14.89 -15.82 -0.06
N ALA A 8 -14.70 -17.11 -0.35
CA ALA A 8 -15.57 -17.87 -1.25
C ALA A 8 -17.00 -18.02 -0.70
N GLU A 9 -17.15 -18.18 0.61
CA GLU A 9 -18.42 -18.37 1.30
C GLU A 9 -19.12 -17.05 1.67
N SER A 10 -18.44 -15.92 1.45
CA SER A 10 -18.96 -14.59 1.74
C SER A 10 -19.16 -13.78 0.44
N GLN A 11 -20.02 -12.78 0.51
CA GLN A 11 -20.16 -11.80 -0.58
C GLN A 11 -19.12 -10.65 -0.48
N THR A 12 -18.10 -10.84 0.34
CA THR A 12 -17.07 -9.84 0.58
C THR A 12 -16.27 -9.58 -0.69
N LYS A 13 -16.12 -8.32 -1.03
CA LYS A 13 -15.26 -7.87 -2.13
C LYS A 13 -13.80 -8.01 -1.72
N ILE A 14 -12.97 -8.42 -2.67
CA ILE A 14 -11.54 -8.59 -2.45
C ILE A 14 -10.74 -7.76 -3.44
N ALA A 15 -9.74 -7.06 -2.92
CA ALA A 15 -8.86 -6.23 -3.72
C ALA A 15 -7.40 -6.47 -3.31
N PRO A 16 -6.50 -6.77 -4.25
CA PRO A 16 -5.08 -6.74 -3.98
C PRO A 16 -4.57 -5.29 -3.93
N ILE A 17 -3.62 -5.04 -3.04
CA ILE A 17 -2.80 -3.83 -3.07
C ILE A 17 -1.48 -4.21 -3.73
N VAL A 18 -1.09 -3.50 -4.77
CA VAL A 18 0.09 -3.79 -5.58
C VAL A 18 0.87 -2.52 -5.87
N SER A 19 2.19 -2.64 -6.00
CA SER A 19 3.07 -1.53 -6.35
C SER A 19 3.80 -1.76 -7.69
N SER A 20 3.46 -2.85 -8.40
CA SER A 20 4.07 -3.16 -9.69
C SER A 20 3.18 -4.05 -10.56
N ARG A 21 3.35 -3.92 -11.88
CA ARG A 21 2.75 -4.80 -12.89
C ARG A 21 3.03 -6.27 -12.61
N ARG A 22 4.29 -6.57 -12.21
CA ARG A 22 4.69 -7.94 -11.89
C ARG A 22 3.84 -8.53 -10.75
N ALA A 23 3.63 -7.75 -9.69
CA ALA A 23 2.80 -8.17 -8.56
C ALA A 23 1.33 -8.31 -8.96
N ALA A 24 0.78 -7.35 -9.70
CA ALA A 24 -0.59 -7.40 -10.22
C ALA A 24 -0.82 -8.67 -11.05
N ASN A 25 0.03 -8.91 -12.05
CA ASN A 25 -0.09 -10.07 -12.93
C ASN A 25 0.02 -11.40 -12.15
N LEU A 26 0.98 -11.49 -11.21
CA LEU A 26 1.15 -12.68 -10.39
C LEU A 26 -0.12 -13.01 -9.59
N ILE A 27 -0.69 -12.01 -8.92
CA ILE A 27 -1.88 -12.18 -8.08
C ILE A 27 -3.09 -12.55 -8.94
N LEU A 28 -3.37 -11.79 -10.00
CA LEU A 28 -4.49 -12.05 -10.88
C LEU A 28 -4.41 -13.43 -11.54
N LYS A 29 -3.22 -13.82 -12.01
CA LYS A 29 -2.97 -15.15 -12.57
C LYS A 29 -3.22 -16.26 -11.55
N MET A 30 -2.69 -16.12 -10.33
CA MET A 30 -2.88 -17.11 -9.29
C MET A 30 -4.34 -17.23 -8.86
N TRP A 31 -5.04 -16.12 -8.69
CA TRP A 31 -6.45 -16.13 -8.33
C TRP A 31 -7.30 -16.75 -9.42
N ALA A 32 -7.05 -16.38 -10.68
CA ALA A 32 -7.75 -16.95 -11.82
C ALA A 32 -7.55 -18.47 -11.96
N HIS A 33 -6.30 -18.94 -11.74
CA HIS A 33 -5.95 -20.35 -11.90
C HIS A 33 -6.43 -21.22 -10.74
N ARG A 34 -6.21 -20.77 -9.50
CA ARG A 34 -6.50 -21.58 -8.31
C ARG A 34 -7.96 -21.53 -7.88
N TYR A 35 -8.62 -20.40 -8.08
CA TYR A 35 -9.95 -20.14 -7.51
C TYR A 35 -11.02 -19.82 -8.54
N GLY A 36 -10.67 -19.76 -9.84
CA GLY A 36 -11.62 -19.35 -10.87
C GLY A 36 -12.24 -17.97 -10.63
N ARG A 37 -11.49 -17.08 -9.93
CA ARG A 37 -11.97 -15.76 -9.50
C ARG A 37 -10.91 -14.69 -9.82
N THR A 38 -11.35 -13.47 -10.08
CA THR A 38 -10.48 -12.30 -10.22
C THR A 38 -10.73 -11.28 -9.10
N ALA A 39 -9.94 -10.21 -9.09
CA ALA A 39 -10.11 -9.09 -8.14
C ALA A 39 -11.44 -8.36 -8.41
N ASP A 40 -12.05 -7.84 -7.35
CA ASP A 40 -13.20 -6.94 -7.45
C ASP A 40 -12.79 -5.53 -7.85
N PHE A 41 -11.61 -5.09 -7.43
CA PHE A 41 -10.87 -3.90 -7.86
C PHE A 41 -9.39 -4.08 -7.48
N ILE A 42 -8.52 -3.19 -7.96
CA ILE A 42 -7.09 -3.19 -7.63
C ILE A 42 -6.75 -1.85 -7.01
N VAL A 43 -5.96 -1.85 -5.92
CA VAL A 43 -5.33 -0.66 -5.39
C VAL A 43 -3.88 -0.64 -5.83
N ILE A 44 -3.45 0.41 -6.53
CA ILE A 44 -2.06 0.64 -6.92
C ILE A 44 -1.46 1.59 -5.88
N GLU A 45 -0.52 1.09 -5.09
CA GLU A 45 0.12 1.87 -4.05
C GLU A 45 1.47 2.42 -4.52
N GLY A 46 1.57 3.74 -4.59
CA GLY A 46 2.75 4.46 -5.05
C GLY A 46 3.86 4.54 -4.00
N PRO A 47 5.06 4.95 -4.44
CA PRO A 47 6.24 5.03 -3.59
C PRO A 47 6.14 6.13 -2.52
N GLN A 48 5.19 7.05 -2.62
CA GLN A 48 4.93 8.12 -1.64
C GLN A 48 3.87 7.74 -0.58
N ALA A 49 3.36 6.51 -0.59
CA ALA A 49 2.43 6.05 0.44
C ALA A 49 3.06 6.05 1.84
N GLY A 50 2.23 6.11 2.86
CA GLY A 50 2.60 5.90 4.26
C GLY A 50 2.52 4.42 4.65
N GLY A 51 3.21 4.04 5.73
CA GLY A 51 3.25 2.66 6.17
C GLY A 51 4.20 1.78 5.34
N HIS A 52 3.92 0.49 5.25
CA HIS A 52 4.76 -0.47 4.51
C HIS A 52 4.69 -0.20 3.01
N LEU A 53 5.84 -0.31 2.34
CA LEU A 53 5.99 0.02 0.93
C LEU A 53 6.41 -1.21 0.14
N GLY A 54 5.82 -1.41 -1.02
CA GLY A 54 6.15 -2.49 -1.97
C GLY A 54 7.39 -2.22 -2.82
N PHE A 55 8.27 -1.34 -2.37
CA PHE A 55 9.49 -0.89 -3.05
C PHE A 55 10.73 -1.25 -2.23
N SER A 56 11.88 -1.42 -2.88
CA SER A 56 13.16 -1.57 -2.17
C SER A 56 13.63 -0.23 -1.60
N ARG A 57 14.51 -0.26 -0.58
CA ARG A 57 15.13 0.96 -0.06
C ARG A 57 15.88 1.75 -1.13
N GLU A 58 16.54 1.06 -2.06
CA GLU A 58 17.24 1.69 -3.17
C GLU A 58 16.27 2.45 -4.08
N GLN A 59 15.15 1.85 -4.45
CA GLN A 59 14.10 2.52 -5.22
C GLN A 59 13.56 3.75 -4.48
N LEU A 60 13.31 3.64 -3.17
CA LEU A 60 12.78 4.72 -2.36
C LEU A 60 13.79 5.86 -2.14
N SER A 61 15.09 5.62 -2.27
CA SER A 61 16.13 6.66 -2.21
C SER A 61 16.31 7.42 -3.53
N ARG A 62 15.68 6.98 -4.61
CA ARG A 62 15.83 7.52 -5.97
C ARG A 62 14.48 7.64 -6.65
N LEU A 63 13.52 8.31 -5.98
CA LEU A 63 12.14 8.46 -6.46
C LEU A 63 12.05 9.13 -7.82
N ASP A 64 12.97 10.05 -8.12
CA ASP A 64 13.11 10.74 -9.40
C ASP A 64 13.42 9.81 -10.59
N THR A 65 13.92 8.62 -10.31
CA THR A 65 14.22 7.60 -11.34
C THR A 65 13.08 6.60 -11.54
N LEU A 66 12.03 6.66 -10.73
CA LEU A 66 10.88 5.76 -10.83
C LEU A 66 9.82 6.36 -11.75
N ASP A 67 9.61 5.75 -12.90
CA ASP A 67 8.45 6.08 -13.75
C ASP A 67 7.20 5.34 -13.23
N PHE A 68 6.59 5.91 -12.19
CA PHE A 68 5.41 5.30 -11.58
C PHE A 68 4.15 5.46 -12.44
N ASP A 69 4.09 6.49 -13.25
CA ASP A 69 3.00 6.70 -14.21
C ASP A 69 2.95 5.57 -15.25
N GLU A 70 4.11 5.17 -15.75
CA GLU A 70 4.20 4.03 -16.67
C GLU A 70 3.82 2.73 -15.97
N GLU A 71 4.20 2.54 -14.72
CA GLU A 71 3.78 1.37 -13.93
C GLU A 71 2.26 1.30 -13.76
N ILE A 72 1.61 2.44 -13.50
CA ILE A 72 0.14 2.55 -13.42
C ILE A 72 -0.49 2.12 -14.75
N ARG A 73 -0.03 2.68 -15.89
CA ARG A 73 -0.53 2.32 -17.23
C ARG A 73 -0.37 0.83 -17.52
N GLN A 74 0.78 0.26 -17.17
CA GLN A 74 1.05 -1.18 -17.37
C GLN A 74 0.17 -2.08 -16.52
N ILE A 75 -0.18 -1.68 -15.29
CA ILE A 75 -1.12 -2.42 -14.44
C ILE A 75 -2.52 -2.34 -15.03
N ILE A 76 -2.95 -1.16 -15.49
CA ILE A 76 -4.24 -0.96 -16.16
C ILE A 76 -4.34 -1.82 -17.44
N GLU A 77 -3.27 -1.91 -18.21
CA GLU A 77 -3.26 -2.78 -19.39
C GLU A 77 -3.31 -4.26 -19.02
N CYS A 78 -2.52 -4.66 -18.02
CA CYS A 78 -2.46 -6.05 -17.54
C CYS A 78 -3.82 -6.60 -17.08
N LYS A 79 -4.67 -5.78 -16.45
CA LYS A 79 -5.98 -6.23 -15.96
C LYS A 79 -6.98 -6.57 -17.06
N LYS A 80 -6.83 -6.03 -18.28
CA LYS A 80 -7.79 -6.19 -19.38
C LYS A 80 -7.99 -7.65 -19.76
N GLU A 81 -6.92 -8.44 -19.78
CA GLU A 81 -6.99 -9.90 -20.02
C GLU A 81 -7.95 -10.59 -19.04
N TYR A 82 -7.90 -10.17 -17.77
CA TYR A 82 -8.74 -10.76 -16.72
C TYR A 82 -10.17 -10.21 -16.74
N GLU A 83 -10.36 -8.96 -17.16
CA GLU A 83 -11.70 -8.38 -17.41
C GLU A 83 -12.43 -9.15 -18.52
N GLU A 84 -11.74 -9.42 -19.62
CA GLU A 84 -12.29 -10.24 -20.74
C GLU A 84 -12.58 -11.67 -20.28
N LYS A 85 -11.60 -12.31 -19.64
CA LYS A 85 -11.72 -13.70 -19.16
C LYS A 85 -12.90 -13.91 -18.22
N PHE A 86 -13.18 -12.96 -17.34
CA PHE A 86 -14.24 -13.05 -16.34
C PHE A 86 -15.50 -12.24 -16.71
N SER A 87 -15.52 -11.61 -17.89
CA SER A 87 -16.61 -10.74 -18.36
C SER A 87 -17.02 -9.70 -17.31
N ARG A 88 -16.02 -9.10 -16.66
CA ARG A 88 -16.22 -8.21 -15.51
C ARG A 88 -15.18 -7.10 -15.48
N LYS A 89 -15.61 -5.86 -15.22
CA LYS A 89 -14.68 -4.75 -14.96
C LYS A 89 -13.95 -4.91 -13.63
N ILE A 90 -12.67 -4.55 -13.61
CA ILE A 90 -11.80 -4.49 -12.45
C ILE A 90 -11.36 -3.03 -12.29
N PRO A 91 -12.09 -2.21 -11.52
CA PRO A 91 -11.69 -0.82 -11.27
C PRO A 91 -10.30 -0.72 -10.66
N VAL A 92 -9.59 0.36 -10.99
CA VAL A 92 -8.26 0.66 -10.48
C VAL A 92 -8.31 1.90 -9.63
N ILE A 93 -7.77 1.83 -8.42
CA ILE A 93 -7.68 2.91 -7.45
C ILE A 93 -6.20 3.22 -7.25
N VAL A 94 -5.77 4.46 -7.48
CA VAL A 94 -4.39 4.90 -7.21
C VAL A 94 -4.30 5.47 -5.81
N ALA A 95 -3.27 5.06 -5.07
CA ALA A 95 -2.99 5.46 -3.70
C ALA A 95 -1.53 5.90 -3.53
N GLY A 96 -1.27 6.72 -2.51
CA GLY A 96 0.08 7.15 -2.15
C GLY A 96 0.55 8.39 -2.91
N GLY A 97 0.69 9.50 -2.19
CA GLY A 97 1.06 10.80 -2.76
C GLY A 97 -0.12 11.64 -3.27
N ILE A 98 -1.35 11.15 -3.18
CA ILE A 98 -2.54 11.90 -3.58
C ILE A 98 -2.93 12.86 -2.47
N PHE A 99 -2.84 14.16 -2.72
CA PHE A 99 -3.09 15.18 -1.71
C PHE A 99 -4.16 16.21 -2.14
N ASP A 100 -4.13 16.66 -3.38
CA ASP A 100 -5.01 17.71 -3.87
C ASP A 100 -5.75 17.33 -5.17
N ARG A 101 -6.42 18.30 -5.75
CA ARG A 101 -7.22 18.12 -6.97
C ARG A 101 -6.35 17.77 -8.18
N ALA A 102 -5.15 18.34 -8.27
CA ALA A 102 -4.25 18.09 -9.40
C ALA A 102 -3.77 16.64 -9.38
N ASP A 103 -3.43 16.09 -8.21
CA ASP A 103 -3.05 14.68 -8.05
C ASP A 103 -4.20 13.75 -8.45
N ILE A 104 -5.44 14.10 -8.08
CA ILE A 104 -6.63 13.32 -8.45
C ILE A 104 -6.80 13.32 -9.97
N ASP A 105 -6.78 14.49 -10.59
CA ASP A 105 -6.96 14.64 -12.04
C ASP A 105 -5.86 13.89 -12.79
N HIS A 106 -4.60 13.98 -12.35
CA HIS A 106 -3.49 13.24 -12.91
C HIS A 106 -3.70 11.71 -12.86
N ALA A 107 -4.12 11.18 -11.72
CA ALA A 107 -4.41 9.75 -11.60
C ALA A 107 -5.54 9.30 -12.54
N LEU A 108 -6.59 10.11 -12.68
CA LEU A 108 -7.70 9.84 -13.61
C LEU A 108 -7.26 9.93 -15.08
N GLU A 109 -6.39 10.87 -15.44
CA GLU A 109 -5.78 11.00 -16.78
C GLU A 109 -4.92 9.78 -17.14
N LEU A 110 -4.26 9.15 -16.17
CA LEU A 110 -3.54 7.90 -16.36
C LEU A 110 -4.48 6.69 -16.60
N GLY A 111 -5.78 6.87 -16.37
CA GLY A 111 -6.81 5.84 -16.58
C GLY A 111 -7.25 5.14 -15.30
N ALA A 112 -6.95 5.67 -14.13
CA ALA A 112 -7.52 5.17 -12.87
C ALA A 112 -9.03 5.47 -12.80
N ASP A 113 -9.76 4.60 -12.13
CA ASP A 113 -11.20 4.77 -11.88
C ASP A 113 -11.47 5.58 -10.60
N GLY A 114 -10.45 5.79 -9.77
CA GLY A 114 -10.53 6.57 -8.54
C GLY A 114 -9.21 6.65 -7.80
N VAL A 115 -9.22 7.30 -6.63
CA VAL A 115 -8.04 7.50 -5.79
C VAL A 115 -8.33 7.14 -4.33
N GLN A 116 -7.25 6.83 -3.59
CA GLN A 116 -7.29 6.64 -2.14
C GLN A 116 -6.42 7.72 -1.48
N ILE A 117 -7.03 8.48 -0.58
CA ILE A 117 -6.38 9.57 0.17
C ILE A 117 -6.44 9.23 1.66
N ALA A 118 -5.33 9.39 2.37
CA ALA A 118 -5.26 9.10 3.80
C ALA A 118 -4.79 10.31 4.62
N SER A 119 -3.54 10.76 4.46
CA SER A 119 -2.90 11.74 5.36
C SER A 119 -3.67 13.05 5.48
N ARG A 120 -4.28 13.53 4.40
CA ARG A 120 -5.08 14.75 4.40
C ARG A 120 -6.29 14.67 5.33
N PHE A 121 -6.89 13.49 5.48
CA PHE A 121 -8.06 13.28 6.32
C PHE A 121 -7.73 13.00 7.78
N VAL A 122 -6.48 12.67 8.11
CA VAL A 122 -6.06 12.42 9.49
C VAL A 122 -6.27 13.65 10.38
N ALA A 123 -5.97 14.85 9.89
CA ALA A 123 -6.08 16.09 10.64
C ALA A 123 -7.49 16.69 10.68
N THR A 124 -8.50 16.00 10.10
CA THR A 124 -9.87 16.51 10.08
C THR A 124 -10.62 16.24 11.38
N LYS A 125 -11.75 16.92 11.57
CA LYS A 125 -12.63 16.71 12.74
C LYS A 125 -13.32 15.36 12.69
N GLU A 126 -13.59 14.85 11.49
CA GLU A 126 -14.27 13.58 11.23
C GLU A 126 -13.39 12.36 11.52
N CYS A 127 -12.07 12.54 11.55
CA CYS A 127 -11.16 11.45 11.95
C CYS A 127 -11.28 11.21 13.45
N ASP A 128 -11.47 9.97 13.85
CA ASP A 128 -11.61 9.53 15.25
C ASP A 128 -10.27 9.30 15.98
N ALA A 129 -9.14 9.58 15.32
CA ALA A 129 -7.82 9.52 15.94
C ALA A 129 -7.71 10.54 17.08
N SER A 130 -6.87 10.22 18.09
CA SER A 130 -6.62 11.12 19.21
C SER A 130 -6.03 12.47 18.76
N ASP A 131 -6.29 13.52 19.52
CA ASP A 131 -5.74 14.84 19.24
C ASP A 131 -4.20 14.85 19.19
N ALA A 132 -3.55 14.05 20.02
CA ALA A 132 -2.09 13.90 20.00
C ALA A 132 -1.59 13.28 18.69
N TYR A 133 -2.33 12.31 18.13
CA TYR A 133 -2.02 11.72 16.82
C TYR A 133 -2.18 12.73 15.69
N LYS A 134 -3.31 13.44 15.66
CA LYS A 134 -3.57 14.50 14.67
C LYS A 134 -2.53 15.60 14.75
N LYS A 135 -2.19 16.02 15.97
CA LYS A 135 -1.15 17.05 16.22
C LYS A 135 0.21 16.61 15.67
N ALA A 136 0.59 15.35 15.78
CA ALA A 136 1.84 14.85 15.21
C ALA A 136 1.91 15.02 13.69
N TYR A 137 0.79 14.92 12.98
CA TYR A 137 0.73 15.19 11.53
C TYR A 137 0.78 16.69 11.21
N LEU A 138 0.15 17.52 12.04
CA LEU A 138 0.12 18.97 11.85
C LEU A 138 1.46 19.64 12.15
N ASP A 139 2.20 19.13 13.14
CA ASP A 139 3.49 19.66 13.56
C ASP A 139 4.66 19.09 12.72
N ALA A 140 4.42 18.03 11.91
CA ALA A 140 5.47 17.37 11.15
C ALA A 140 5.96 18.23 9.99
N GLU A 141 7.26 18.29 9.83
CA GLU A 141 7.95 18.86 8.68
C GLU A 141 8.44 17.73 7.74
N GLU A 142 8.85 18.08 6.53
CA GLU A 142 9.36 17.13 5.56
C GLU A 142 10.55 16.30 6.11
N ALA A 143 11.41 16.93 6.90
CA ALA A 143 12.55 16.27 7.56
C ALA A 143 12.16 15.20 8.59
N ASP A 144 10.91 15.23 9.08
CA ASP A 144 10.38 14.22 9.99
C ASP A 144 9.88 12.95 9.28
N ILE A 145 9.74 13.00 7.96
CA ILE A 145 9.29 11.86 7.17
C ILE A 145 10.50 10.98 6.82
N GLN A 146 10.46 9.72 7.24
CA GLN A 146 11.59 8.80 7.08
C GLN A 146 11.16 7.46 6.51
N ILE A 147 12.10 6.83 5.78
CA ILE A 147 12.00 5.41 5.42
C ILE A 147 12.67 4.59 6.52
N VAL A 148 11.85 3.87 7.26
CA VAL A 148 12.27 3.00 8.36
C VAL A 148 12.25 1.54 7.96
N GLN A 149 13.03 0.70 8.64
CA GLN A 149 12.93 -0.74 8.50
C GLN A 149 11.85 -1.25 9.45
N SER A 150 10.79 -1.80 8.88
CA SER A 150 9.75 -2.42 9.69
C SER A 150 10.25 -3.72 10.33
N PRO A 151 9.79 -4.07 11.52
CA PRO A 151 10.08 -5.37 12.15
C PRO A 151 9.66 -6.58 11.29
N VAL A 152 8.73 -6.40 10.34
CA VAL A 152 8.30 -7.44 9.40
C VAL A 152 9.14 -7.50 8.13
N GLY A 153 10.25 -6.76 8.06
CA GLY A 153 11.25 -6.89 6.98
C GLY A 153 11.01 -6.01 5.75
N MET A 154 9.93 -5.23 5.71
CA MET A 154 9.65 -4.31 4.59
C MET A 154 10.07 -2.88 4.94
N PRO A 155 10.49 -2.05 3.97
CA PRO A 155 10.61 -0.61 4.18
C PRO A 155 9.25 -0.01 4.50
N GLY A 156 9.23 1.00 5.35
CA GLY A 156 8.01 1.73 5.68
C GLY A 156 8.27 3.23 5.77
N ARG A 157 7.29 4.04 5.37
CA ARG A 157 7.34 5.50 5.58
C ARG A 157 6.64 5.85 6.88
N ALA A 158 7.34 6.56 7.76
CA ALA A 158 6.83 6.96 9.06
C ALA A 158 7.30 8.36 9.45
N LEU A 159 6.55 9.00 10.37
CA LEU A 159 7.02 10.20 11.06
C LEU A 159 8.05 9.79 12.14
N ARG A 160 9.14 10.54 12.24
CA ARG A 160 10.19 10.35 13.24
C ARG A 160 9.73 10.77 14.63
N ASN A 161 8.93 9.95 15.25
CA ASN A 161 8.45 10.11 16.62
C ASN A 161 9.39 9.46 17.65
N THR A 162 9.04 9.54 18.93
CA THR A 162 9.84 8.95 20.03
C THR A 162 10.02 7.44 19.87
N PHE A 163 9.00 6.72 19.37
CA PHE A 163 9.09 5.28 19.12
C PHE A 163 10.16 4.97 18.07
N ILE A 164 10.13 5.65 16.93
CA ILE A 164 11.12 5.46 15.85
C ILE A 164 12.52 5.79 16.34
N ARG A 165 12.70 6.91 17.08
CA ARG A 165 14.01 7.26 17.67
C ARG A 165 14.53 6.20 18.63
N ASN A 166 13.66 5.61 19.43
CA ASN A 166 14.05 4.54 20.35
C ASN A 166 14.49 3.28 19.60
N LEU A 167 13.83 2.94 18.48
CA LEU A 167 14.24 1.81 17.64
C LEU A 167 15.62 2.02 16.98
N GLU A 168 16.02 3.26 16.72
CA GLU A 168 17.35 3.58 16.17
C GLU A 168 18.46 3.34 17.22
N THR A 169 18.15 3.50 18.51
CA THR A 169 19.14 3.45 19.59
C THR A 169 19.19 2.12 20.34
N ALA A 170 18.08 1.42 20.46
CA ALA A 170 18.00 0.13 21.15
C ALA A 170 16.81 -0.70 20.62
N ARG A 171 17.06 -1.99 20.38
CA ARG A 171 15.96 -2.93 20.15
C ARG A 171 15.33 -3.29 21.49
N GLU A 172 14.04 -3.08 21.65
CA GLU A 172 13.33 -3.65 22.80
C GLU A 172 13.34 -5.20 22.70
N PRO A 173 13.72 -5.91 23.75
CA PRO A 173 13.70 -7.37 23.73
C PRO A 173 12.25 -7.86 23.63
N VAL A 174 12.02 -8.80 22.73
CA VAL A 174 10.74 -9.49 22.64
C VAL A 174 10.52 -10.31 23.90
N ARG A 175 9.65 -9.83 24.79
CA ARG A 175 9.37 -10.47 26.10
C ARG A 175 8.47 -11.70 25.97
N LYS A 176 7.61 -11.75 24.95
CA LYS A 176 6.67 -12.84 24.71
C LYS A 176 6.36 -12.93 23.22
N CYS A 177 6.44 -14.13 22.67
CA CYS A 177 5.98 -14.40 21.31
C CYS A 177 4.47 -14.66 21.32
N TYR A 178 3.74 -13.96 20.47
CA TYR A 178 2.28 -14.10 20.29
C TYR A 178 1.91 -14.90 19.04
N ASN A 179 2.90 -15.44 18.31
CA ASN A 179 2.73 -16.14 17.04
C ASN A 179 1.91 -15.32 16.01
N CYS A 180 2.14 -14.03 15.98
CA CYS A 180 1.42 -13.11 15.10
C CYS A 180 1.83 -13.20 13.62
N LEU A 181 2.99 -13.82 13.32
CA LEU A 181 3.50 -14.04 11.98
C LEU A 181 3.92 -15.50 11.82
N GLU A 182 3.52 -16.12 10.70
CA GLU A 182 3.82 -17.53 10.41
C GLU A 182 5.33 -17.81 10.24
N LYS A 183 6.09 -16.83 9.74
CA LYS A 183 7.55 -16.93 9.50
C LYS A 183 8.32 -15.82 10.22
N CYS A 184 8.03 -15.66 11.51
CA CYS A 184 8.76 -14.72 12.35
C CYS A 184 10.06 -15.36 12.84
N ASP A 185 11.20 -14.68 12.64
CA ASP A 185 12.44 -15.02 13.32
C ASP A 185 12.58 -14.16 14.59
N PRO A 186 12.35 -14.73 15.79
CA PRO A 186 12.42 -13.96 17.03
C PRO A 186 13.86 -13.52 17.41
N LYS A 187 14.88 -13.94 16.63
CA LYS A 187 16.29 -13.57 16.85
C LYS A 187 16.74 -12.38 16.01
N ASN A 188 15.91 -11.89 15.07
CA ASN A 188 16.21 -10.75 14.22
C ASN A 188 15.39 -9.51 14.60
#